data_64765a4afde18828a4e9d65f26c42a28
#
_entry.id   64765a4afde18828a4e9d65f26c42a28
#
_cell.length_a   1.000
_cell.length_b   1.000
_cell.length_c   1.000
_cell.angle_alpha   90.00
_cell.angle_beta   90.00
_cell.angle_gamma   90.00
#
_symmetry.space_group_name_H-M   'P 1'
#
loop_
_entity.id
_entity.type
_entity.pdbx_description
1 polymer ?
#
loop_
_entity_poly.entity_id
_entity_poly.type
_entity_poly.pdbx_seq_one_letter_code
_entity_poly.pdbx_strand_id
1 'polypeptide(L)'
;MSVPAIPSYAVSDIERMARAFAASQLFSVKNPEQALALCLVAQAEGRHPATAAQDYSIIQGRPSKKADAMLRDFLASGGKVEWHALTDEKADATFSHPAGGSARIDWTMERAKKAGISNA
;
A
#
# COMPACT_ATOMS: atom_id res chain seq x y z
N MET A 1 25.38 5.74 -6.80
CA MET A 1 24.71 5.24 -8.00
C MET A 1 23.28 5.78 -8.02
N SER A 2 22.93 6.48 -9.07
CA SER A 2 21.60 7.04 -9.18
C SER A 2 20.60 5.99 -9.65
N VAL A 3 19.43 5.96 -9.04
CA VAL A 3 18.32 5.14 -9.52
C VAL A 3 17.72 5.84 -10.74
N PRO A 4 17.47 5.11 -11.84
CA PRO A 4 16.80 5.74 -12.99
C PRO A 4 15.49 6.38 -12.56
N ALA A 5 15.28 7.61 -12.98
CA ALA A 5 14.02 8.29 -12.70
C ALA A 5 12.89 7.60 -13.47
N ILE A 6 11.75 7.41 -12.82
CA ILE A 6 10.55 6.92 -13.49
C ILE A 6 10.04 8.06 -14.37
N PRO A 7 9.77 7.79 -15.67
CA PRO A 7 9.27 8.84 -16.55
C PRO A 7 7.99 9.46 -16.01
N SER A 8 7.90 10.77 -16.10
CA SER A 8 6.68 11.49 -15.74
C SER A 8 5.72 11.44 -16.93
N TYR A 9 4.48 11.10 -16.67
CA TYR A 9 3.45 11.02 -17.70
C TYR A 9 2.59 12.26 -17.70
N ALA A 10 2.13 12.68 -18.87
CA ALA A 10 1.19 13.76 -18.99
C ALA A 10 -0.15 13.35 -18.36
N VAL A 11 -0.90 14.34 -17.83
CA VAL A 11 -2.20 14.07 -17.19
C VAL A 11 -3.15 13.36 -18.16
N SER A 12 -3.12 13.70 -19.45
CA SER A 12 -3.96 13.03 -20.45
C SER A 12 -3.67 11.53 -20.57
N ASP A 13 -2.41 11.13 -20.45
CA ASP A 13 -2.04 9.72 -20.47
C ASP A 13 -2.47 9.01 -19.19
N ILE A 14 -2.33 9.70 -18.05
CA ILE A 14 -2.78 9.16 -16.77
C ILE A 14 -4.29 9.01 -16.74
N GLU A 15 -5.03 9.94 -17.36
CA GLU A 15 -6.48 9.82 -17.49
C GLU A 15 -6.89 8.57 -18.28
N ARG A 16 -6.16 8.24 -19.35
CA ARG A 16 -6.41 7.00 -20.10
C ARG A 16 -6.16 5.76 -19.23
N MET A 17 -5.08 5.77 -18.46
CA MET A 17 -4.78 4.67 -17.53
C MET A 17 -5.90 4.51 -16.50
N ALA A 18 -6.35 5.62 -15.92
CA ALA A 18 -7.39 5.62 -14.91
C ALA A 18 -8.72 5.07 -15.45
N ARG A 19 -9.08 5.47 -16.67
CA ARG A 19 -10.29 4.95 -17.33
C ARG A 19 -10.19 3.46 -17.59
N ALA A 20 -9.01 2.99 -18.01
CA ALA A 20 -8.79 1.56 -18.24
C ALA A 20 -8.91 0.76 -16.93
N PHE A 21 -8.37 1.26 -15.83
CA PHE A 21 -8.48 0.61 -14.53
C PHE A 21 -9.94 0.51 -14.08
N ALA A 22 -10.68 1.62 -14.17
CA ALA A 22 -12.08 1.64 -13.76
C ALA A 22 -12.94 0.73 -14.64
N ALA A 23 -12.72 0.74 -15.96
CA ALA A 23 -13.51 -0.03 -16.90
C ALA A 23 -13.20 -1.52 -16.83
N SER A 24 -11.98 -1.91 -16.49
CA SER A 24 -11.57 -3.32 -16.48
C SER A 24 -12.27 -4.14 -15.39
N GLN A 25 -12.69 -3.49 -14.31
CA GLN A 25 -13.25 -4.12 -13.11
C GLN A 25 -12.34 -5.18 -12.46
N LEU A 26 -11.07 -5.14 -12.80
CA LEU A 26 -10.07 -6.04 -12.18
C LEU A 26 -9.61 -5.56 -10.81
N PHE A 27 -9.83 -4.29 -10.51
CA PHE A 27 -9.36 -3.65 -9.28
C PHE A 27 -10.55 -3.13 -8.47
N SER A 28 -10.32 -2.81 -7.20
CA SER A 28 -11.37 -2.31 -6.31
C SER A 28 -11.86 -0.91 -6.69
N VAL A 29 -11.05 -0.14 -7.43
CA VAL A 29 -11.39 1.22 -7.84
C VAL A 29 -12.14 1.18 -9.16
N LYS A 30 -13.44 1.51 -9.13
CA LYS A 30 -14.32 1.43 -10.31
C LYS A 30 -14.76 2.80 -10.81
N ASN A 31 -14.39 3.86 -10.11
CA ASN A 31 -14.73 5.25 -10.47
C ASN A 31 -13.52 5.87 -11.15
N PRO A 32 -13.66 6.38 -12.41
CA PRO A 32 -12.51 6.95 -13.12
C PRO A 32 -11.83 8.10 -12.42
N GLU A 33 -12.58 8.95 -11.73
CA GLU A 33 -12.02 10.09 -11.02
C GLU A 33 -11.19 9.66 -9.82
N GLN A 34 -11.65 8.66 -9.08
CA GLN A 34 -10.87 8.08 -7.98
C GLN A 34 -9.63 7.39 -8.50
N ALA A 35 -9.75 6.66 -9.61
CA ALA A 35 -8.60 6.00 -10.23
C ALA A 35 -7.56 7.03 -10.68
N LEU A 36 -8.01 8.14 -11.27
CA LEU A 36 -7.12 9.23 -11.68
C LEU A 36 -6.38 9.81 -10.49
N ALA A 37 -7.08 10.09 -9.40
CA ALA A 37 -6.46 10.63 -8.18
C ALA A 37 -5.37 9.69 -7.64
N LEU A 38 -5.63 8.39 -7.61
CA LEU A 38 -4.65 7.41 -7.14
C LEU A 38 -3.45 7.30 -8.08
N CYS A 39 -3.67 7.38 -9.39
CA CYS A 39 -2.58 7.38 -10.36
C CYS A 39 -1.68 8.61 -10.19
N LEU A 40 -2.26 9.78 -9.92
CA LEU A 40 -1.50 10.99 -9.66
C LEU A 40 -0.69 10.88 -8.36
N VAL A 41 -1.26 10.27 -7.32
CA VAL A 41 -0.54 10.01 -6.06
C VAL A 41 0.65 9.09 -6.31
N ALA A 42 0.46 8.02 -7.07
CA ALA A 42 1.54 7.10 -7.38
C ALA A 42 2.69 7.81 -8.11
N GLN A 43 2.36 8.65 -9.09
CA GLN A 43 3.38 9.42 -9.80
C GLN A 43 4.10 10.40 -8.87
N ALA A 44 3.39 11.06 -7.96
CA ALA A 44 3.99 11.95 -6.98
C ALA A 44 4.95 11.21 -6.03
N GLU A 45 4.69 9.93 -5.77
CA GLU A 45 5.58 9.09 -4.98
C GLU A 45 6.78 8.55 -5.77
N GLY A 46 6.94 8.95 -7.02
CA GLY A 46 8.01 8.46 -7.88
C GLY A 46 7.76 7.07 -8.44
N ARG A 47 6.51 6.62 -8.48
CA ARG A 47 6.12 5.32 -8.99
C ARG A 47 5.38 5.45 -10.31
N HIS A 48 5.37 4.38 -11.08
CA HIS A 48 4.57 4.35 -12.30
C HIS A 48 3.08 4.44 -11.92
N PRO A 49 2.28 5.29 -12.58
CA PRO A 49 0.85 5.42 -12.27
C PRO A 49 0.09 4.09 -12.26
N ALA A 50 0.50 3.13 -13.09
CA ALA A 50 -0.13 1.82 -13.15
C ALA A 50 -0.06 1.02 -11.86
N THR A 51 0.83 1.36 -10.93
CA THR A 51 0.94 0.66 -9.64
C THR A 51 -0.13 1.08 -8.65
N ALA A 52 -0.84 2.18 -8.91
CA ALA A 52 -1.79 2.76 -7.97
C ALA A 52 -2.91 1.77 -7.59
N ALA A 53 -3.45 1.06 -8.57
CA ALA A 53 -4.54 0.12 -8.31
C ALA A 53 -4.10 -1.08 -7.48
N GLN A 54 -2.81 -1.45 -7.55
CA GLN A 54 -2.25 -2.54 -6.75
C GLN A 54 -1.95 -2.11 -5.32
N ASP A 55 -1.50 -0.88 -5.13
CA ASP A 55 -0.98 -0.40 -3.84
C ASP A 55 -2.06 0.21 -2.94
N TYR A 56 -3.18 0.65 -3.51
CA TYR A 56 -4.21 1.36 -2.78
C TYR A 56 -5.57 0.70 -2.90
N SER A 57 -6.35 0.83 -1.84
CA SER A 57 -7.79 0.54 -1.84
C SER A 57 -8.55 1.78 -1.41
N ILE A 58 -9.80 1.90 -1.85
CA ILE A 58 -10.68 2.97 -1.37
C ILE A 58 -11.51 2.37 -0.24
N ILE A 59 -11.34 2.93 0.97
CA ILE A 59 -12.05 2.50 2.16
C ILE A 59 -12.80 3.71 2.71
N GLN A 60 -14.14 3.62 2.76
CA GLN A 60 -14.99 4.71 3.23
C GLN A 60 -14.71 6.03 2.48
N GLY A 61 -14.51 5.93 1.16
CA GLY A 61 -14.23 7.10 0.33
C GLY A 61 -12.83 7.65 0.43
N ARG A 62 -11.94 6.99 1.14
CA ARG A 62 -10.55 7.45 1.32
C ARG A 62 -9.57 6.45 0.75
N PRO A 63 -8.50 6.94 0.09
CA PRO A 63 -7.42 6.06 -0.34
C PRO A 63 -6.67 5.51 0.88
N SER A 64 -6.44 4.21 0.87
CA SER A 64 -5.69 3.52 1.92
C SER A 64 -4.63 2.64 1.26
N LYS A 65 -3.38 2.87 1.62
CA LYS A 65 -2.28 2.06 1.11
C LYS A 65 -2.35 0.66 1.71
N LYS A 66 -2.23 -0.36 0.87
CA LYS A 66 -2.29 -1.76 1.33
C LYS A 66 -1.09 -2.09 2.21
N ALA A 67 -1.30 -2.98 3.16
CA ALA A 67 -0.28 -3.34 4.14
C ALA A 67 0.99 -3.91 3.49
N ASP A 68 0.84 -4.75 2.48
CA ASP A 68 1.98 -5.32 1.77
C ASP A 68 2.77 -4.26 0.99
N ALA A 69 2.10 -3.26 0.45
CA ALA A 69 2.77 -2.12 -0.20
C ALA A 69 3.54 -1.28 0.81
N MET A 70 2.96 -1.06 1.99
CA MET A 70 3.63 -0.34 3.07
C MET A 70 4.88 -1.09 3.54
N LEU A 71 4.77 -2.40 3.69
CA LEU A 71 5.91 -3.23 4.08
C LEU A 71 7.01 -3.20 3.02
N ARG A 72 6.64 -3.32 1.75
CA ARG A 72 7.60 -3.21 0.66
C ARG A 72 8.36 -1.89 0.71
N ASP A 73 7.66 -0.77 0.91
CA ASP A 73 8.27 0.55 0.98
C ASP A 73 9.20 0.68 2.18
N PHE A 74 8.79 0.13 3.33
CA PHE A 74 9.60 0.12 4.53
C PHE A 74 10.92 -0.65 4.32
N LEU A 75 10.85 -1.84 3.72
CA LEU A 75 12.03 -2.64 3.43
C LEU A 75 12.93 -1.96 2.40
N ALA A 76 12.35 -1.35 1.37
CA ALA A 76 13.10 -0.63 0.35
C ALA A 76 13.85 0.58 0.91
N SER A 77 13.32 1.20 1.96
CA SER A 77 13.97 2.36 2.60
C SER A 77 15.08 1.97 3.58
N GLY A 78 15.36 0.69 3.76
CA GLY A 78 16.39 0.18 4.67
C GLY A 78 15.85 -0.42 5.95
N GLY A 79 14.54 -0.53 6.09
CA GLY A 79 13.91 -1.17 7.22
C GLY A 79 14.16 -2.67 7.26
N LYS A 80 14.09 -3.25 8.45
CA LYS A 80 14.22 -4.69 8.68
C LYS A 80 13.07 -5.17 9.53
N VAL A 81 12.63 -6.40 9.25
CA VAL A 81 11.56 -7.04 10.02
C VAL A 81 12.10 -8.38 10.52
N GLU A 82 12.00 -8.60 11.82
CA GLU A 82 12.31 -9.88 12.45
C GLU A 82 11.01 -10.48 12.96
N TRP A 83 10.59 -11.59 12.35
CA TRP A 83 9.37 -12.27 12.73
C TRP A 83 9.63 -13.21 13.90
N HIS A 84 8.90 -13.02 14.99
CA HIS A 84 8.94 -13.89 16.17
C HIS A 84 7.85 -14.94 16.12
N ALA A 85 6.71 -14.60 15.56
CA ALA A 85 5.60 -15.51 15.33
C ALA A 85 4.74 -15.01 14.18
N LEU A 86 4.31 -15.93 13.32
CA LEU A 86 3.37 -15.63 12.25
C LEU A 86 2.50 -16.86 12.04
N THR A 87 1.39 -16.90 12.77
CA THR A 87 0.43 -18.00 12.77
C THR A 87 -0.96 -17.47 12.51
N ASP A 88 -1.93 -18.36 12.36
CA ASP A 88 -3.32 -17.95 12.17
C ASP A 88 -3.88 -17.17 13.37
N GLU A 89 -3.27 -17.34 14.54
CA GLU A 89 -3.74 -16.73 15.79
C GLU A 89 -2.93 -15.53 16.24
N LYS A 90 -1.69 -15.42 15.78
CA LYS A 90 -0.77 -14.40 16.28
C LYS A 90 0.23 -13.94 15.23
N ALA A 91 0.46 -12.64 15.21
CA ALA A 91 1.58 -12.02 14.50
C ALA A 91 2.42 -11.25 15.50
N ASP A 92 3.73 -11.46 15.48
CA ASP A 92 4.65 -10.82 16.40
C ASP A 92 5.95 -10.55 15.65
N ALA A 93 6.35 -9.30 15.58
CA ALA A 93 7.54 -8.91 14.84
C ALA A 93 8.21 -7.71 15.45
N THR A 94 9.52 -7.61 15.24
CA THR A 94 10.29 -6.41 15.56
C THR A 94 10.62 -5.70 14.25
N PHE A 95 10.24 -4.43 14.18
CA PHE A 95 10.54 -3.54 13.06
C PHE A 95 11.67 -2.62 13.46
N SER A 96 12.68 -2.51 12.61
CA SER A 96 13.81 -1.63 12.87
C SER A 96 14.19 -0.86 11.61
N HIS A 97 14.69 0.35 11.80
CA HIS A 97 15.12 1.21 10.69
C HIS A 97 16.35 2.00 11.14
N PRO A 98 17.37 2.15 10.27
CA PRO A 98 18.57 2.91 10.62
C PRO A 98 18.28 4.33 11.07
N ALA A 99 17.21 4.95 10.59
CA ALA A 99 16.85 6.32 10.91
C ALA A 99 15.92 6.45 12.12
N GLY A 100 15.29 5.37 12.59
CA GLY A 100 14.20 5.47 13.55
C GLY A 100 14.22 4.52 14.74
N GLY A 101 15.26 3.71 14.90
CA GLY A 101 15.30 2.74 16.00
C GLY A 101 14.50 1.49 15.75
N SER A 102 13.91 0.90 16.80
CA SER A 102 13.18 -0.34 16.67
C SER A 102 11.90 -0.35 17.51
N ALA A 103 10.92 -1.14 17.10
CA ALA A 103 9.68 -1.36 17.81
C ALA A 103 9.24 -2.81 17.62
N ARG A 104 8.84 -3.45 18.73
CA ARG A 104 8.23 -4.77 18.68
C ARG A 104 6.73 -4.64 18.78
N ILE A 105 6.01 -5.25 17.86
CA ILE A 105 4.57 -5.18 17.77
C ILE A 105 4.03 -6.59 17.71
N ASP A 106 3.03 -6.88 18.51
CA ASP A 106 2.31 -8.15 18.47
C ASP A 106 0.82 -7.90 18.24
N TRP A 107 0.19 -8.82 17.56
CA TRP A 107 -1.23 -8.80 17.29
C TRP A 107 -1.79 -10.20 17.38
N THR A 108 -2.90 -10.35 18.10
CA THR A 108 -3.53 -11.64 18.31
C THR A 108 -4.98 -11.62 17.83
N MET A 109 -5.54 -12.79 17.57
CA MET A 109 -6.96 -12.94 17.23
C MET A 109 -7.86 -12.42 18.34
N GLU A 110 -7.43 -12.57 19.58
CA GLU A 110 -8.15 -12.05 20.73
C GLU A 110 -8.24 -10.53 20.70
N ARG A 111 -7.14 -9.85 20.39
CA ARG A 111 -7.14 -8.39 20.21
C ARG A 111 -7.99 -7.94 19.03
N ALA A 112 -7.97 -8.69 17.93
CA ALA A 112 -8.79 -8.40 16.77
C ALA A 112 -10.29 -8.48 17.12
N LYS A 113 -10.68 -9.46 17.90
CA LYS A 113 -12.06 -9.60 18.37
C LYS A 113 -12.47 -8.44 19.27
N LYS A 114 -11.60 -8.03 20.21
CA LYS A 114 -11.86 -6.86 21.06
C LYS A 114 -11.99 -5.58 20.27
N ALA A 115 -11.21 -5.43 19.21
CA ALA A 115 -11.26 -4.25 18.35
C ALA A 115 -12.43 -4.27 17.37
N GLY A 116 -13.19 -5.38 17.29
CA GLY A 116 -14.34 -5.49 16.40
C GLY A 116 -13.98 -5.68 14.93
N ILE A 117 -12.75 -6.08 14.62
CA ILE A 117 -12.28 -6.25 13.25
C ILE A 117 -12.14 -7.71 12.83
N SER A 118 -12.47 -8.64 13.70
CA SER A 118 -12.54 -10.07 13.38
C SER A 118 -13.97 -10.45 13.05
N ASN A 119 -14.13 -11.22 11.99
CA ASN A 119 -15.44 -11.75 11.56
C ASN A 119 -15.79 -13.07 12.22
N ALA A 120 -15.03 -13.49 13.19
CA ALA A 120 -15.28 -14.76 13.86
C ALA A 120 -16.45 -14.69 14.82
#